data_90cad0c20db03a61367986673d47c16c
#
_entry.id   90cad0c20db03a61367986673d47c16c
#
_cell.length_a   1.000
_cell.length_b   1.000
_cell.length_c   1.000
_cell.angle_alpha   90.00
_cell.angle_beta   90.00
_cell.angle_gamma   90.00
#
_symmetry.space_group_name_H-M   'P 1'
#
loop_
_entity.id
_entity.type
_entity.pdbx_description
1 polymer ?
#
loop_
_entity_poly.entity_id
_entity_poly.type
_entity_poly.pdbx_seq_one_letter_code
_entity_poly.pdbx_strand_id
1 'polypeptide(L)'
;NALSWLSYGVHPLADKPVMITGASYGMLGTSRAQTMLRQMLDSPELSARIMPSSEYMVGHSLQAFDEDGNLKEEELVDRLDGLFNDFETFVDVNKNLVYNREHAMNDIRKLDLKNMATQGE
;
A
#
# COMPACT_ATOMS: atom_id res chain seq x y z
N ASN A 1 5.57 -4.65 17.18
CA ASN A 1 4.22 -4.78 17.21
C ASN A 1 3.62 -5.58 16.09
N ALA A 2 2.36 -5.30 15.68
CA ALA A 2 1.65 -6.08 14.68
C ALA A 2 2.44 -6.22 13.37
N LEU A 3 3.03 -5.13 12.86
CA LEU A 3 3.81 -5.16 11.64
C LEU A 3 5.09 -5.99 11.77
N SER A 4 5.75 -5.94 12.93
CA SER A 4 6.92 -6.76 13.20
C SER A 4 6.59 -8.26 13.18
N TRP A 5 5.44 -8.64 13.74
CA TRP A 5 4.97 -10.02 13.69
C TRP A 5 4.64 -10.46 12.26
N LEU A 6 4.01 -9.58 11.46
CA LEU A 6 3.68 -9.86 10.07
C LEU A 6 4.90 -9.99 9.15
N SER A 7 6.06 -9.47 9.58
CA SER A 7 7.32 -9.63 8.83
C SER A 7 8.04 -10.96 9.11
N TYR A 8 7.55 -11.76 10.05
CA TYR A 8 8.24 -12.95 10.54
C TYR A 8 7.75 -14.22 9.84
N GLY A 9 8.60 -14.81 9.01
CA GLY A 9 8.34 -16.10 8.38
C GLY A 9 7.33 -16.12 7.24
N VAL A 10 6.18 -15.48 7.43
CA VAL A 10 5.14 -15.31 6.41
C VAL A 10 5.11 -13.84 6.02
N HIS A 11 4.92 -13.54 4.74
CA HIS A 11 4.92 -12.16 4.25
C HIS A 11 3.54 -11.82 3.65
N PRO A 12 2.50 -11.66 4.49
CA PRO A 12 1.13 -11.48 3.98
C PRO A 12 0.91 -10.14 3.29
N LEU A 13 1.77 -9.14 3.53
CA LEU A 13 1.69 -7.82 2.92
C LEU A 13 2.53 -7.68 1.64
N ALA A 14 3.33 -8.68 1.31
CA ALA A 14 4.20 -8.61 0.13
C ALA A 14 3.38 -8.37 -1.15
N ASP A 15 3.73 -7.32 -1.89
CA ASP A 15 3.04 -6.87 -3.10
C ASP A 15 1.57 -6.47 -2.92
N LYS A 16 1.10 -6.31 -1.70
CA LYS A 16 -0.27 -5.85 -1.44
C LYS A 16 -0.37 -4.34 -1.60
N PRO A 17 -1.39 -3.84 -2.33
CA PRO A 17 -1.62 -2.41 -2.40
C PRO A 17 -2.10 -1.87 -1.05
N VAL A 18 -1.56 -0.73 -0.66
CA VAL A 18 -1.84 -0.11 0.63
C VAL A 18 -2.10 1.39 0.44
N MET A 19 -3.13 1.88 1.08
CA MET A 19 -3.44 3.29 1.24
C MET A 19 -3.35 3.63 2.74
N ILE A 20 -2.74 4.77 3.06
CA ILE A 20 -2.56 5.19 4.45
C ILE A 20 -3.42 6.44 4.71
N THR A 21 -4.22 6.38 5.76
CA THR A 21 -5.01 7.51 6.25
C THR A 21 -4.82 7.65 7.76
N GLY A 22 -5.19 8.79 8.31
CA GLY A 22 -5.10 8.97 9.75
C GLY A 22 -5.86 10.17 10.27
N ALA A 23 -6.15 10.14 11.56
CA ALA A 23 -6.79 11.23 12.29
C ALA A 23 -6.11 11.41 13.64
N SER A 24 -5.99 12.65 14.11
CA SER A 24 -5.41 12.94 15.43
C SER A 24 -6.04 14.19 16.04
N TYR A 25 -5.81 14.37 17.34
CA TYR A 25 -6.29 15.56 18.05
C TYR A 25 -5.58 16.84 17.60
N GLY A 26 -4.33 16.75 17.19
CA GLY A 26 -3.54 17.91 16.82
C GLY A 26 -3.79 18.40 15.39
N MET A 27 -3.26 19.57 15.08
CA MET A 27 -3.42 20.22 13.77
C MET A 27 -2.71 19.46 12.66
N LEU A 28 -1.56 18.87 12.95
CA LEU A 28 -0.74 18.17 11.96
C LEU A 28 -1.27 16.78 11.58
N GLY A 29 -2.37 16.35 12.21
CA GLY A 29 -2.92 15.02 11.97
C GLY A 29 -1.92 13.94 12.36
N THR A 30 -1.68 13.04 11.45
CA THR A 30 -0.79 11.88 11.67
C THR A 30 0.43 11.90 10.76
N SER A 31 0.92 13.08 10.36
CA SER A 31 1.97 13.18 9.33
C SER A 31 3.23 12.39 9.66
N ARG A 32 3.73 12.48 10.90
CA ARG A 32 4.91 11.71 11.33
C ARG A 32 4.64 10.21 11.37
N ALA A 33 3.49 9.83 11.92
CA ALA A 33 3.10 8.43 11.99
C ALA A 33 2.96 7.82 10.60
N GLN A 34 2.38 8.55 9.65
CA GLN A 34 2.24 8.10 8.26
C GLN A 34 3.60 7.97 7.57
N THR A 35 4.53 8.91 7.81
CA THR A 35 5.89 8.83 7.26
C THR A 35 6.62 7.59 7.79
N MET A 36 6.56 7.34 9.09
CA MET A 36 7.15 6.17 9.70
C MET A 36 6.53 4.88 9.18
N LEU A 37 5.21 4.85 9.06
CA LEU A 37 4.49 3.69 8.55
C LEU A 37 4.86 3.39 7.09
N ARG A 38 5.01 4.42 6.25
CA ARG A 38 5.48 4.25 4.87
C ARG A 38 6.85 3.59 4.82
N GLN A 39 7.78 4.04 5.65
CA GLN A 39 9.12 3.46 5.71
C GLN A 39 9.09 1.99 6.14
N MET A 40 8.26 1.65 7.11
CA MET A 40 8.10 0.27 7.58
C MET A 40 7.50 -0.62 6.49
N LEU A 41 6.43 -0.17 5.84
CA LEU A 41 5.75 -0.93 4.79
C LEU A 41 6.60 -1.12 3.54
N ASP A 42 7.48 -0.16 3.25
CA ASP A 42 8.40 -0.21 2.10
C ASP A 42 9.62 -1.10 2.38
N SER A 43 9.83 -1.52 3.61
CA SER A 43 10.97 -2.36 3.97
C SER A 43 10.94 -3.72 3.25
N PRO A 44 12.11 -4.34 3.01
CA PRO A 44 12.16 -5.65 2.34
C PRO A 44 11.37 -6.75 3.06
N GLU A 45 11.23 -6.65 4.38
CA GLU A 45 10.50 -7.64 5.18
C GLU A 45 8.99 -7.57 4.96
N LEU A 46 8.44 -6.40 4.70
CA LEU A 46 7.00 -6.21 4.44
C LEU A 46 6.69 -6.10 2.95
N SER A 47 7.50 -5.36 2.20
CA SER A 47 7.41 -5.21 0.72
C SER A 47 6.00 -4.87 0.23
N ALA A 48 5.27 -4.05 0.96
CA ALA A 48 3.94 -3.61 0.55
C ALA A 48 4.03 -2.59 -0.61
N ARG A 49 2.98 -2.51 -1.40
CA ARG A 49 2.87 -1.53 -2.48
C ARG A 49 2.04 -0.34 -2.00
N ILE A 50 2.72 0.72 -1.58
CA ILE A 50 2.05 1.90 -1.04
C ILE A 50 1.65 2.82 -2.19
N MET A 51 0.38 3.26 -2.20
CA MET A 51 -0.09 4.20 -3.20
C MET A 51 0.69 5.52 -3.09
N PRO A 52 1.36 5.96 -4.16
CA PRO A 52 2.19 7.17 -4.11
C PRO A 52 1.33 8.43 -3.98
N SER A 53 1.91 9.46 -3.38
CA SER A 53 1.32 10.80 -3.24
C SER A 53 -0.03 10.84 -2.53
N SER A 54 -0.38 9.80 -1.80
CA SER A 54 -1.62 9.75 -1.04
C SER A 54 -1.38 10.21 0.39
N GLU A 55 -1.67 11.47 0.64
CA GLU A 55 -1.71 12.00 2.01
C GLU A 55 -3.13 12.38 2.36
N TYR A 56 -3.68 11.72 3.37
CA TYR A 56 -4.97 12.06 3.93
C TYR A 56 -4.85 12.08 5.45
N MET A 57 -4.98 13.27 6.02
CA MET A 57 -4.81 13.51 7.44
C MET A 57 -5.97 14.35 7.95
N VAL A 58 -6.65 13.86 8.97
CA VAL A 58 -7.69 14.61 9.65
C VAL A 58 -7.12 15.14 10.97
N GLY A 59 -6.87 16.45 11.02
CA GLY A 59 -6.51 17.15 12.26
C GLY A 59 -7.77 17.46 13.08
N HIS A 60 -7.55 17.84 14.33
CA HIS A 60 -8.64 18.22 15.24
C HIS A 60 -9.80 17.20 15.25
N SER A 61 -9.48 15.94 15.43
CA SER A 61 -10.44 14.83 15.26
C SER A 61 -11.65 14.91 16.20
N LEU A 62 -11.51 15.55 17.35
CA LEU A 62 -12.66 15.74 18.26
C LEU A 62 -13.74 16.65 17.65
N GLN A 63 -13.35 17.59 16.80
CA GLN A 63 -14.25 18.51 16.12
C GLN A 63 -14.61 18.06 14.70
N ALA A 64 -13.83 17.18 14.12
CA ALA A 64 -13.99 16.75 12.74
C ALA A 64 -15.11 15.73 12.54
N PHE A 65 -15.44 14.96 13.56
CA PHE A 65 -16.48 13.93 13.51
C PHE A 65 -17.70 14.32 14.33
N ASP A 66 -18.88 13.91 13.87
CA ASP A 66 -20.12 14.06 14.63
C ASP A 66 -20.29 12.93 15.66
N GLU A 67 -21.43 12.92 16.36
CA GLU A 67 -21.74 11.92 17.40
C GLU A 67 -21.86 10.50 16.85
N ASP A 68 -22.20 10.37 15.57
CA ASP A 68 -22.33 9.09 14.87
C ASP A 68 -21.01 8.63 14.22
N GLY A 69 -19.95 9.44 14.35
CA GLY A 69 -18.64 9.13 13.78
C GLY A 69 -18.45 9.52 12.33
N ASN A 70 -19.34 10.33 11.77
CA ASN A 70 -19.21 10.83 10.40
C ASN A 70 -18.39 12.11 10.35
N LEU A 71 -17.63 12.30 9.28
CA LEU A 71 -16.92 13.56 9.02
C LEU A 71 -17.95 14.67 8.75
N LYS A 72 -17.78 15.81 9.42
CA LYS A 72 -18.68 16.95 9.28
C LYS A 72 -18.42 17.79 8.04
N GLU A 73 -17.14 17.92 7.64
CA GLU A 73 -16.76 18.76 6.52
C GLU A 73 -16.89 17.97 5.20
N GLU A 74 -17.75 18.47 4.33
CA GLU A 74 -18.01 17.87 3.03
C GLU A 74 -16.74 17.77 2.16
N GLU A 75 -15.86 18.76 2.24
CA GLU A 75 -14.59 18.76 1.54
C GLU A 75 -13.69 17.59 1.94
N LEU A 76 -13.64 17.26 3.23
CA LEU A 76 -12.87 16.11 3.73
C LEU A 76 -13.46 14.78 3.24
N VAL A 77 -14.79 14.70 3.17
CA VAL A 77 -15.48 13.52 2.63
C VAL A 77 -15.16 13.35 1.15
N ASP A 78 -15.30 14.42 0.38
CA ASP A 78 -15.03 14.40 -1.06
C ASP A 78 -13.59 14.01 -1.38
N ARG A 79 -12.64 14.53 -0.59
CA ARG A 79 -11.21 14.16 -0.74
C ARG A 79 -10.98 12.69 -0.42
N LEU A 80 -11.63 12.16 0.61
CA LEU A 80 -11.50 10.75 0.97
C LEU A 80 -12.10 9.85 -0.12
N ASP A 81 -13.27 10.21 -0.64
CA ASP A 81 -13.91 9.48 -1.73
C ASP A 81 -13.05 9.48 -2.99
N GLY A 82 -12.48 10.63 -3.35
CA GLY A 82 -11.55 10.75 -4.47
C GLY A 82 -10.31 9.88 -4.28
N LEU A 83 -9.73 9.91 -3.09
CA LEU A 83 -8.56 9.09 -2.75
C LEU A 83 -8.89 7.59 -2.81
N PHE A 84 -10.07 7.20 -2.36
CA PHE A 84 -10.51 5.81 -2.38
C PHE A 84 -10.72 5.33 -3.83
N ASN A 85 -11.29 6.16 -4.70
CA ASN A 85 -11.41 5.86 -6.12
C ASN A 85 -10.04 5.67 -6.78
N ASP A 86 -9.09 6.54 -6.47
CA ASP A 86 -7.71 6.40 -6.94
C ASP A 86 -7.07 5.11 -6.42
N PHE A 87 -7.37 4.74 -5.20
CA PHE A 87 -6.87 3.49 -4.61
C PHE A 87 -7.44 2.26 -5.34
N GLU A 88 -8.72 2.26 -5.69
CA GLU A 88 -9.30 1.16 -6.48
C GLU A 88 -8.58 1.01 -7.83
N THR A 89 -8.30 2.10 -8.51
CA THR A 89 -7.50 2.09 -9.75
C THR A 89 -6.10 1.57 -9.50
N PHE A 90 -5.47 2.00 -8.41
CA PHE A 90 -4.15 1.53 -8.03
C PHE A 90 -4.12 0.02 -7.76
N VAL A 91 -5.15 -0.52 -7.11
CA VAL A 91 -5.30 -1.96 -6.89
C VAL A 91 -5.30 -2.71 -8.22
N ASP A 92 -6.07 -2.24 -9.19
CA ASP A 92 -6.16 -2.88 -10.51
C ASP A 92 -4.83 -2.84 -11.28
N VAL A 93 -4.16 -1.68 -11.27
CA VAL A 93 -2.83 -1.53 -11.89
C VAL A 93 -1.82 -2.45 -11.21
N ASN A 94 -1.86 -2.54 -9.88
CA ASN A 94 -0.95 -3.38 -9.12
C ASN A 94 -1.13 -4.88 -9.46
N LYS A 95 -2.35 -5.34 -9.65
CA LYS A 95 -2.64 -6.71 -10.08
C LYS A 95 -1.96 -7.02 -11.42
N ASN A 96 -2.09 -6.14 -12.38
CA ASN A 96 -1.48 -6.30 -13.69
C ASN A 96 0.04 -6.30 -13.61
N LEU A 97 0.62 -5.44 -12.79
CA LEU A 97 2.07 -5.36 -12.60
C LEU A 97 2.64 -6.66 -12.02
N VAL A 98 1.99 -7.20 -10.99
CA VAL A 98 2.41 -8.46 -10.36
C VAL A 98 2.28 -9.63 -11.34
N TYR A 99 1.16 -9.70 -12.06
CA TYR A 99 0.91 -10.71 -13.08
C TYR A 99 1.99 -10.70 -14.17
N ASN A 100 2.29 -9.54 -14.72
CA ASN A 100 3.29 -9.40 -15.78
C ASN A 100 4.69 -9.78 -15.30
N ARG A 101 5.05 -9.41 -14.06
CA ARG A 101 6.33 -9.77 -13.46
C ARG A 101 6.48 -11.29 -13.31
N GLU A 102 5.46 -11.97 -12.83
CA GLU A 102 5.46 -13.43 -12.68
C GLU A 102 5.59 -14.14 -14.03
N HIS A 103 4.89 -13.66 -15.04
CA HIS A 103 4.98 -14.21 -16.40
C HIS A 103 6.37 -14.00 -17.00
N ALA A 104 6.97 -12.81 -16.85
CA ALA A 104 8.33 -12.53 -17.32
C ALA A 104 9.36 -13.45 -16.65
N MET A 105 9.24 -13.69 -15.34
CA MET A 105 10.13 -14.60 -14.62
C MET A 105 9.97 -16.04 -15.08
N ASN A 106 8.76 -16.49 -15.39
CA ASN A 106 8.52 -17.83 -15.91
C ASN A 106 9.10 -18.00 -17.31
N ASP A 107 9.03 -16.99 -18.16
CA ASP A 107 9.61 -17.02 -19.49
C ASP A 107 11.14 -17.07 -19.42
N ILE A 108 11.77 -16.32 -18.52
CA ILE A 108 13.22 -16.38 -18.28
C ILE A 108 13.63 -17.77 -17.85
N ARG A 109 12.91 -18.40 -16.92
CA ARG A 109 13.20 -19.76 -16.46
C ARG A 109 13.12 -20.77 -17.60
N LYS A 110 12.12 -20.67 -18.46
CA LYS A 110 11.96 -21.52 -19.63
C LYS A 110 13.14 -21.37 -20.60
N LEU A 111 13.60 -20.15 -20.79
CA LEU A 111 14.74 -19.84 -21.64
C LEU A 111 16.03 -20.45 -21.08
N ASP A 112 16.27 -20.31 -19.79
CA ASP A 112 17.43 -20.88 -19.11
C ASP A 112 17.45 -22.41 -19.22
N LEU A 113 16.32 -23.08 -18.98
CA LEU A 113 16.21 -24.52 -19.13
C LEU A 113 16.50 -24.97 -20.56
N LYS A 114 16.02 -24.22 -21.56
CA LYS A 114 16.31 -24.51 -22.97
C LYS A 114 17.81 -24.37 -23.30
N ASN A 115 18.44 -23.32 -22.79
CA ASN A 115 19.87 -23.07 -22.98
C ASN A 115 20.71 -24.15 -22.31
N MET A 116 20.34 -24.60 -21.13
CA MET A 116 21.03 -25.70 -20.43
C MET A 116 20.90 -27.00 -21.20
N ALA A 117 19.78 -27.30 -21.81
CA ALA A 117 19.56 -28.49 -22.62
C ALA A 117 20.42 -28.49 -23.89
N THR A 118 20.61 -27.32 -24.52
CA THR A 118 21.46 -27.20 -25.71
C THR A 118 22.96 -27.25 -25.42
N GLN A 119 23.40 -26.87 -24.22
CA GLN A 119 24.79 -26.97 -23.80
C GLN A 119 25.22 -28.37 -23.40
N GLY A 120 24.28 -29.27 -23.17
CA GLY A 120 24.51 -30.67 -22.82
C GLY A 120 24.73 -31.59 -24.03
N GLU A 121 24.62 -31.07 -25.25
CA GLU A 121 24.90 -31.76 -26.50
C GLU A 121 26.34 -31.51 -26.92
#